data_bf995e4ee11f9e6cbf25062f95ff6178
#
_entry.id   bf995e4ee11f9e6cbf25062f95ff6178
#
_cell.length_a   1.000
_cell.length_b   1.000
_cell.length_c   1.000
_cell.angle_alpha   90.00
_cell.angle_beta   90.00
_cell.angle_gamma   90.00
#
_symmetry.space_group_name_H-M   'P 1'
#
loop_
_entity.id
_entity.type
_entity.pdbx_description
1 polymer ?
#
loop_
_entity_poly.entity_id
_entity_poly.type
_entity_poly.pdbx_seq_one_letter_code
_entity_poly.pdbx_strand_id
1 'polypeptide(L)'
;LTFFLALSYTQSMNKLDTAKRAQIVAAIVEGCSIRSIVRMTGASKNTVAKLLVELGAACLEYMDENIRNLRCQRIQVDEVWSFVGCKEKNLTRKNAARGAVGDVWLWVAIDADTKFIPTWFLGDRGAASAYTFMNDLAGRLSNRVQLTSDGLKVYLRAVDDTFGTDIDYAMLVKIYGETSEGQKRYSPAECIGCERKPITGNPDPAHVSTSYVERQN
;
A
#
# COMPACT_ATOMS: atom_id res chain seq x y z
N LEU A 1 -31.86 21.13 -33.66
CA LEU A 1 -32.22 20.03 -32.73
C LEU A 1 -31.49 18.74 -33.06
N THR A 2 -31.30 18.40 -34.36
CA THR A 2 -30.69 17.14 -34.83
C THR A 2 -29.18 17.07 -34.53
N PHE A 3 -28.45 18.19 -34.48
CA PHE A 3 -27.01 18.24 -34.22
C PHE A 3 -26.67 18.00 -32.73
N PHE A 4 -27.52 18.43 -31.81
CA PHE A 4 -27.36 18.22 -30.38
C PHE A 4 -27.63 16.75 -29.98
N LEU A 5 -28.56 16.10 -30.63
CA LEU A 5 -28.86 14.67 -30.43
C LEU A 5 -27.72 13.77 -30.93
N ALA A 6 -27.04 14.14 -32.02
CA ALA A 6 -25.91 13.40 -32.55
C ALA A 6 -24.67 13.47 -31.61
N LEU A 7 -24.42 14.63 -30.99
CA LEU A 7 -23.33 14.80 -30.03
C LEU A 7 -23.55 14.01 -28.72
N SER A 8 -24.78 13.94 -28.23
CA SER A 8 -25.12 13.14 -27.05
C SER A 8 -25.06 11.62 -27.35
N TYR A 9 -25.41 11.21 -28.57
CA TYR A 9 -25.37 9.82 -28.99
C TYR A 9 -23.93 9.31 -29.18
N THR A 10 -23.02 10.13 -29.71
CA THR A 10 -21.60 9.77 -29.89
C THR A 10 -20.83 9.71 -28.57
N GLN A 11 -21.21 10.50 -27.57
CA GLN A 11 -20.61 10.41 -26.23
C GLN A 11 -21.03 9.14 -25.48
N SER A 12 -22.20 8.57 -25.75
CA SER A 12 -22.65 7.32 -25.10
C SER A 12 -22.14 6.06 -25.81
N MET A 13 -21.87 6.10 -27.11
CA MET A 13 -21.43 4.94 -27.90
C MET A 13 -20.00 4.43 -27.54
N ASN A 14 -19.15 5.27 -26.95
CA ASN A 14 -17.76 4.91 -26.60
C ASN A 14 -17.55 4.57 -25.10
N LYS A 15 -18.60 4.57 -24.28
CA LYS A 15 -18.51 4.16 -22.88
C LYS A 15 -18.98 2.73 -22.72
N LEU A 16 -18.21 1.94 -21.97
CA LEU A 16 -18.67 0.62 -21.53
C LEU A 16 -19.95 0.78 -20.71
N ASP A 17 -20.90 -0.11 -20.91
CA ASP A 17 -22.10 -0.20 -20.07
C ASP A 17 -21.73 -0.56 -18.62
N THR A 18 -22.64 -0.34 -17.70
CA THR A 18 -22.43 -0.56 -16.25
C THR A 18 -22.12 -2.03 -15.94
N ALA A 19 -22.79 -2.96 -16.63
CA ALA A 19 -22.59 -4.40 -16.39
C ALA A 19 -21.16 -4.82 -16.79
N LYS A 20 -20.67 -4.33 -17.93
CA LYS A 20 -19.32 -4.58 -18.41
C LYS A 20 -18.26 -3.95 -17.50
N ARG A 21 -18.52 -2.72 -17.01
CA ARG A 21 -17.64 -2.06 -16.04
C ARG A 21 -17.58 -2.87 -14.73
N ALA A 22 -18.73 -3.30 -14.21
CA ALA A 22 -18.79 -4.12 -13.01
C ALA A 22 -18.03 -5.45 -13.17
N GLN A 23 -18.16 -6.11 -14.32
CA GLN A 23 -17.43 -7.34 -14.63
C GLN A 23 -15.90 -7.12 -14.62
N ILE A 24 -15.43 -6.02 -15.21
CA ILE A 24 -14.00 -5.66 -15.21
C ILE A 24 -13.52 -5.37 -13.81
N VAL A 25 -14.28 -4.57 -13.03
CA VAL A 25 -13.94 -4.21 -11.65
C VAL A 25 -13.87 -5.46 -10.76
N ALA A 26 -14.85 -6.36 -10.86
CA ALA A 26 -14.82 -7.63 -10.13
C ALA A 26 -13.56 -8.44 -10.44
N ALA A 27 -13.19 -8.55 -11.71
CA ALA A 27 -11.98 -9.26 -12.11
C ALA A 27 -10.68 -8.57 -11.62
N ILE A 28 -10.66 -7.23 -11.51
CA ILE A 28 -9.54 -6.48 -10.93
C ILE A 28 -9.40 -6.82 -9.43
N VAL A 29 -10.51 -6.79 -8.70
CA VAL A 29 -10.55 -7.08 -7.25
C VAL A 29 -10.11 -8.51 -6.95
N GLU A 30 -10.45 -9.46 -7.83
CA GLU A 30 -9.98 -10.85 -7.75
C GLU A 30 -8.50 -11.04 -8.17
N GLY A 31 -7.75 -9.96 -8.41
CA GLY A 31 -6.34 -10.00 -8.75
C GLY A 31 -6.03 -10.51 -10.17
N CYS A 32 -7.03 -10.54 -11.07
CA CYS A 32 -6.80 -10.95 -12.45
C CYS A 32 -5.88 -9.96 -13.19
N SER A 33 -4.91 -10.49 -13.94
CA SER A 33 -4.04 -9.62 -14.74
C SER A 33 -4.85 -8.87 -15.82
N ILE A 34 -4.40 -7.67 -16.20
CA ILE A 34 -5.03 -6.89 -17.29
C ILE A 34 -5.20 -7.73 -18.56
N ARG A 35 -4.21 -8.57 -18.90
CA ARG A 35 -4.29 -9.46 -20.07
C ARG A 35 -5.39 -10.52 -19.93
N SER A 36 -5.59 -11.06 -18.74
CA SER A 36 -6.68 -12.01 -18.46
C SER A 36 -8.03 -11.32 -18.59
N ILE A 37 -8.17 -10.12 -18.01
CA ILE A 37 -9.40 -9.32 -18.09
C ILE A 37 -9.77 -9.00 -19.55
N VAL A 38 -8.79 -8.60 -20.37
CA VAL A 38 -9.01 -8.38 -21.82
C VAL A 38 -9.55 -9.64 -22.50
N ARG A 39 -8.98 -10.81 -22.25
CA ARG A 39 -9.45 -12.07 -22.84
C ARG A 39 -10.86 -12.46 -22.37
N MET A 40 -11.16 -12.29 -21.09
CA MET A 40 -12.45 -12.67 -20.51
C MET A 40 -13.58 -11.70 -20.92
N THR A 41 -13.27 -10.41 -21.02
CA THR A 41 -14.30 -9.38 -21.22
C THR A 41 -14.39 -8.85 -22.65
N GLY A 42 -13.37 -9.08 -23.48
CA GLY A 42 -13.25 -8.47 -24.81
C GLY A 42 -12.98 -6.95 -24.79
N ALA A 43 -12.82 -6.33 -23.61
CA ALA A 43 -12.46 -4.92 -23.50
C ALA A 43 -11.01 -4.68 -23.92
N SER A 44 -10.70 -3.50 -24.49
CA SER A 44 -9.33 -3.17 -24.86
C SER A 44 -8.45 -3.00 -23.62
N LYS A 45 -7.14 -3.28 -23.76
CA LYS A 45 -6.15 -3.08 -22.69
C LYS A 45 -6.20 -1.65 -22.13
N ASN A 46 -6.29 -0.67 -23.02
CA ASN A 46 -6.33 0.74 -22.63
C ASN A 46 -7.61 1.09 -21.87
N THR A 47 -8.74 0.51 -22.24
CA THR A 47 -10.01 0.68 -21.53
C THR A 47 -9.95 0.11 -20.13
N VAL A 48 -9.38 -1.09 -19.96
CA VAL A 48 -9.19 -1.71 -18.63
C VAL A 48 -8.24 -0.86 -17.77
N ALA A 49 -7.11 -0.41 -18.32
CA ALA A 49 -6.15 0.42 -17.61
C ALA A 49 -6.76 1.78 -17.19
N LYS A 50 -7.53 2.43 -18.08
CA LYS A 50 -8.23 3.68 -17.76
C LYS A 50 -9.25 3.49 -16.64
N LEU A 51 -10.05 2.42 -16.71
CA LEU A 51 -11.03 2.11 -15.67
C LEU A 51 -10.36 1.83 -14.31
N LEU A 52 -9.19 1.16 -14.29
CA LEU A 52 -8.41 0.94 -13.08
C LEU A 52 -7.96 2.26 -12.44
N VAL A 53 -7.49 3.21 -13.24
CA VAL A 53 -7.08 4.55 -12.75
C VAL A 53 -8.28 5.33 -12.22
N GLU A 54 -9.42 5.34 -12.95
CA GLU A 54 -10.66 5.98 -12.51
C GLU A 54 -11.18 5.39 -11.19
N LEU A 55 -11.15 4.06 -11.07
CA LEU A 55 -11.55 3.36 -9.85
C LEU A 55 -10.63 3.70 -8.68
N GLY A 56 -9.31 3.72 -8.90
CA GLY A 56 -8.33 4.08 -7.87
C GLY A 56 -8.55 5.50 -7.35
N ALA A 57 -8.79 6.46 -8.23
CA ALA A 57 -9.10 7.84 -7.84
C ALA A 57 -10.39 7.93 -7.00
N ALA A 58 -11.47 7.26 -7.44
CA ALA A 58 -12.73 7.23 -6.70
C ALA A 58 -12.59 6.54 -5.32
N CYS A 59 -11.77 5.49 -5.22
CA CYS A 59 -11.48 4.83 -3.95
C CYS A 59 -10.73 5.76 -2.99
N LEU A 60 -9.73 6.52 -3.49
CA LEU A 60 -9.00 7.49 -2.68
C LEU A 60 -9.93 8.57 -2.13
N GLU A 61 -10.75 9.18 -2.97
CA GLU A 61 -11.75 10.19 -2.57
C GLU A 61 -12.70 9.62 -1.51
N TYR A 62 -13.25 8.43 -1.75
CA TYR A 62 -14.12 7.76 -0.78
C TYR A 62 -13.42 7.49 0.56
N MET A 63 -12.15 7.04 0.53
CA MET A 63 -11.37 6.81 1.75
C MET A 63 -11.15 8.10 2.53
N ASP A 64 -10.84 9.19 1.85
CA ASP A 64 -10.58 10.48 2.49
C ASP A 64 -11.83 11.08 3.15
N GLU A 65 -13.00 10.86 2.56
CA GLU A 65 -14.27 11.36 3.09
C GLU A 65 -14.85 10.47 4.19
N ASN A 66 -14.73 9.14 4.06
CA ASN A 66 -15.52 8.20 4.86
C ASN A 66 -14.71 7.40 5.88
N ILE A 67 -13.39 7.21 5.66
CA ILE A 67 -12.53 6.42 6.54
C ILE A 67 -11.83 7.36 7.51
N ARG A 68 -12.58 7.84 8.50
CA ARG A 68 -12.17 8.75 9.56
C ARG A 68 -12.78 8.31 10.89
N ASN A 69 -12.23 8.80 12.01
CA ASN A 69 -12.69 8.51 13.36
C ASN A 69 -12.74 7.00 13.67
N LEU A 70 -11.78 6.25 13.14
CA LEU A 70 -11.70 4.81 13.34
C LEU A 70 -11.29 4.49 14.78
N ARG A 71 -11.96 3.52 15.37
CA ARG A 71 -11.62 2.95 16.68
C ARG A 71 -10.88 1.64 16.46
N CYS A 72 -9.57 1.74 16.31
CA CYS A 72 -8.68 0.59 16.22
C CYS A 72 -8.00 0.35 17.58
N GLN A 73 -7.64 -0.88 17.89
CA GLN A 73 -6.84 -1.20 19.05
C GLN A 73 -5.38 -1.44 18.69
N ARG A 74 -5.14 -2.17 17.60
CA ARG A 74 -3.82 -2.65 17.21
C ARG A 74 -3.59 -2.45 15.71
N ILE A 75 -2.62 -1.62 15.38
CA ILE A 75 -2.22 -1.34 14.01
C ILE A 75 -0.85 -1.96 13.74
N GLN A 76 -0.71 -2.62 12.61
CA GLN A 76 0.57 -3.09 12.07
C GLN A 76 0.89 -2.32 10.80
N VAL A 77 2.16 -1.94 10.64
CA VAL A 77 2.64 -1.21 9.46
C VAL A 77 3.87 -1.88 8.86
N ASP A 78 3.97 -1.84 7.53
CA ASP A 78 5.09 -2.40 6.77
C ASP A 78 5.16 -1.77 5.38
N GLU A 79 6.26 -1.96 4.64
CA GLU A 79 6.43 -1.50 3.27
C GLU A 79 6.59 -2.65 2.29
N VAL A 80 5.77 -2.64 1.24
CA VAL A 80 5.89 -3.55 0.09
C VAL A 80 6.79 -2.93 -0.97
N TRP A 81 7.89 -3.58 -1.29
CA TRP A 81 8.75 -3.15 -2.39
C TRP A 81 8.19 -3.56 -3.75
N SER A 82 8.25 -2.64 -4.71
CA SER A 82 7.96 -2.89 -6.12
C SER A 82 8.86 -2.01 -7.00
N PHE A 83 8.64 -2.01 -8.31
CA PHE A 83 9.34 -1.12 -9.23
C PHE A 83 8.50 -0.79 -10.46
N VAL A 84 8.76 0.38 -11.05
CA VAL A 84 8.18 0.80 -12.32
C VAL A 84 9.26 0.72 -13.42
N GLY A 85 8.98 -0.03 -14.46
CA GLY A 85 9.89 -0.19 -15.61
C GLY A 85 11.13 -1.05 -15.33
N CYS A 86 11.98 -0.66 -14.40
CA CYS A 86 13.14 -1.44 -13.95
C CYS A 86 13.46 -1.12 -12.48
N LYS A 87 14.20 -2.03 -11.81
CA LYS A 87 14.72 -1.79 -10.45
C LYS A 87 15.70 -0.62 -10.45
N GLU A 88 15.76 0.15 -9.37
CA GLU A 88 16.64 1.31 -9.22
C GLU A 88 18.10 1.00 -9.61
N LYS A 89 18.64 -0.13 -9.13
CA LYS A 89 19.99 -0.57 -9.45
C LYS A 89 20.29 -0.81 -10.93
N ASN A 90 19.24 -0.93 -11.76
CA ASN A 90 19.33 -1.13 -13.21
C ASN A 90 18.95 0.13 -13.99
N LEU A 91 18.82 1.28 -13.31
CA LEU A 91 18.44 2.53 -13.93
C LEU A 91 19.56 3.02 -14.87
N THR A 92 19.19 3.29 -16.11
CA THR A 92 20.08 3.90 -17.10
C THR A 92 19.58 5.31 -17.42
N ARG A 93 20.46 6.19 -17.96
CA ARG A 93 20.05 7.53 -18.42
C ARG A 93 18.85 7.48 -19.37
N LYS A 94 18.79 6.48 -20.26
CA LYS A 94 17.69 6.29 -21.22
C LYS A 94 16.39 5.92 -20.52
N ASN A 95 16.43 5.12 -19.47
CA ASN A 95 15.25 4.74 -18.71
C ASN A 95 14.76 5.87 -17.79
N ALA A 96 15.68 6.57 -17.13
CA ALA A 96 15.37 7.74 -16.31
C ALA A 96 14.64 8.85 -17.09
N ALA A 97 15.00 9.05 -18.36
CA ALA A 97 14.36 10.03 -19.24
C ALA A 97 12.88 9.69 -19.58
N ARG A 98 12.37 8.50 -19.23
CA ARG A 98 10.98 8.08 -19.46
C ARG A 98 10.00 8.52 -18.36
N GLY A 99 10.47 9.20 -17.33
CA GLY A 99 9.66 9.64 -16.19
C GLY A 99 9.79 8.71 -14.97
N ALA A 100 8.73 8.56 -14.21
CA ALA A 100 8.72 7.76 -12.97
C ALA A 100 9.07 6.28 -13.23
N VAL A 101 10.36 5.95 -13.09
CA VAL A 101 10.95 4.62 -13.30
C VAL A 101 11.91 4.36 -12.14
N GLY A 102 11.94 3.13 -11.64
CA GLY A 102 12.79 2.76 -10.51
C GLY A 102 11.98 2.08 -9.42
N ASP A 103 12.56 1.98 -8.24
CA ASP A 103 11.93 1.36 -7.08
C ASP A 103 10.78 2.23 -6.57
N VAL A 104 9.73 1.57 -6.09
CA VAL A 104 8.57 2.19 -5.46
C VAL A 104 8.16 1.35 -4.26
N TRP A 105 7.75 2.02 -3.20
CA TRP A 105 7.36 1.39 -1.94
C TRP A 105 5.92 1.71 -1.61
N LEU A 106 5.14 0.68 -1.36
CA LEU A 106 3.78 0.80 -0.87
C LEU A 106 3.79 0.62 0.65
N TRP A 107 3.56 1.72 1.36
CA TRP A 107 3.37 1.75 2.80
C TRP A 107 1.94 1.34 3.14
N VAL A 108 1.76 0.40 4.04
CA VAL A 108 0.44 -0.15 4.39
C VAL A 108 0.27 -0.17 5.90
N ALA A 109 -0.88 0.30 6.38
CA ALA A 109 -1.34 0.07 7.74
C ALA A 109 -2.51 -0.91 7.73
N ILE A 110 -2.51 -1.89 8.64
CA ILE A 110 -3.62 -2.83 8.82
C ILE A 110 -4.06 -2.85 10.28
N ASP A 111 -5.36 -2.79 10.51
CA ASP A 111 -5.92 -3.11 11.81
C ASP A 111 -5.82 -4.62 12.06
N ALA A 112 -5.04 -5.01 13.07
CA ALA A 112 -4.75 -6.40 13.37
C ALA A 112 -6.00 -7.20 13.78
N ASP A 113 -7.05 -6.52 14.25
CA ASP A 113 -8.28 -7.16 14.71
C ASP A 113 -9.25 -7.41 13.55
N THR A 114 -9.57 -6.39 12.80
CA THR A 114 -10.55 -6.45 11.70
C THR A 114 -9.96 -6.81 10.34
N LYS A 115 -8.63 -6.70 10.18
CA LYS A 115 -7.89 -6.82 8.90
C LYS A 115 -8.21 -5.70 7.91
N PHE A 116 -8.85 -4.64 8.38
CA PHE A 116 -9.11 -3.45 7.58
C PHE A 116 -7.82 -2.64 7.37
N ILE A 117 -7.67 -2.06 6.20
CA ILE A 117 -6.56 -1.18 5.84
C ILE A 117 -7.02 0.29 5.96
N PRO A 118 -6.74 0.98 7.09
CA PRO A 118 -7.16 2.36 7.28
C PRO A 118 -6.48 3.33 6.32
N THR A 119 -5.22 3.10 6.00
CA THR A 119 -4.46 3.93 5.05
C THR A 119 -3.36 3.17 4.35
N TRP A 120 -2.96 3.70 3.20
CA TRP A 120 -1.79 3.28 2.44
C TRP A 120 -1.16 4.51 1.76
N PHE A 121 0.12 4.42 1.43
CA PHE A 121 0.83 5.48 0.73
C PHE A 121 1.84 4.89 -0.26
N LEU A 122 1.95 5.48 -1.44
CA LEU A 122 2.92 5.08 -2.46
C LEU A 122 4.02 6.14 -2.59
N GLY A 123 5.26 5.74 -2.34
CA GLY A 123 6.39 6.68 -2.38
C GLY A 123 7.75 5.99 -2.41
N ASP A 124 8.76 6.69 -1.92
CA ASP A 124 10.08 6.13 -1.65
C ASP A 124 10.14 5.51 -0.22
N ARG A 125 11.28 4.93 0.16
CA ARG A 125 11.52 4.38 1.51
C ARG A 125 12.17 5.40 2.46
N GLY A 126 11.91 6.67 2.24
CA GLY A 126 12.53 7.78 2.98
C GLY A 126 11.69 8.31 4.12
N ALA A 127 12.29 9.25 4.86
CA ALA A 127 11.65 9.87 6.02
C ALA A 127 10.41 10.70 5.66
N ALA A 128 10.42 11.37 4.49
CA ALA A 128 9.28 12.16 4.04
C ALA A 128 8.05 11.28 3.75
N SER A 129 8.24 10.13 3.10
CA SER A 129 7.18 9.13 2.85
C SER A 129 6.65 8.55 4.15
N ALA A 130 7.53 8.19 5.09
CA ALA A 130 7.14 7.69 6.40
C ALA A 130 6.30 8.72 7.18
N TYR A 131 6.71 9.99 7.18
CA TYR A 131 5.98 11.06 7.85
C TYR A 131 4.59 11.28 7.22
N THR A 132 4.51 11.35 5.88
CA THR A 132 3.24 11.52 5.16
C THR A 132 2.28 10.38 5.49
N PHE A 133 2.77 9.14 5.47
CA PHE A 133 2.00 7.95 5.79
C PHE A 133 1.50 7.95 7.24
N MET A 134 2.38 8.23 8.22
CA MET A 134 2.00 8.28 9.63
C MET A 134 1.01 9.40 9.93
N ASN A 135 1.20 10.57 9.32
CA ASN A 135 0.30 11.70 9.51
C ASN A 135 -1.11 11.42 8.96
N ASP A 136 -1.23 10.74 7.82
CA ASP A 136 -2.53 10.30 7.31
C ASP A 136 -3.16 9.25 8.23
N LEU A 137 -2.37 8.27 8.72
CA LEU A 137 -2.85 7.27 9.69
C LEU A 137 -3.40 7.94 10.96
N ALA A 138 -2.66 8.86 11.54
CA ALA A 138 -3.08 9.58 12.75
C ALA A 138 -4.38 10.35 12.53
N GLY A 139 -4.52 11.02 11.38
CA GLY A 139 -5.74 11.76 11.02
C GLY A 139 -6.98 10.87 10.81
N ARG A 140 -6.81 9.56 10.73
CA ARG A 140 -7.91 8.59 10.56
C ARG A 140 -8.35 7.94 11.87
N LEU A 141 -7.49 7.93 12.89
CA LEU A 141 -7.75 7.30 14.19
C LEU A 141 -8.45 8.26 15.17
N SER A 142 -9.30 7.73 16.03
CA SER A 142 -10.02 8.51 17.06
C SER A 142 -9.62 8.16 18.50
N ASN A 143 -8.72 7.19 18.68
CA ASN A 143 -8.27 6.75 19.99
C ASN A 143 -6.80 6.36 19.96
N ARG A 144 -6.17 6.34 21.14
CA ARG A 144 -4.85 5.78 21.32
C ARG A 144 -4.81 4.32 20.88
N VAL A 145 -3.78 3.93 20.10
CA VAL A 145 -3.61 2.57 19.56
C VAL A 145 -2.27 2.00 19.94
N GLN A 146 -2.16 0.67 19.91
CA GLN A 146 -0.88 0.01 19.87
C GLN A 146 -0.43 -0.12 18.42
N LEU A 147 0.69 0.51 18.08
CA LEU A 147 1.33 0.44 16.77
C LEU A 147 2.51 -0.51 16.79
N THR A 148 2.62 -1.37 15.78
CA THR A 148 3.81 -2.21 15.56
C THR A 148 4.34 -2.01 14.16
N SER A 149 5.64 -1.68 14.03
CA SER A 149 6.38 -1.70 12.78
C SER A 149 7.48 -2.77 12.78
N ASP A 150 8.10 -2.99 11.64
CA ASP A 150 9.39 -3.68 11.55
C ASP A 150 10.54 -2.83 12.12
N GLY A 151 11.79 -3.28 11.90
CA GLY A 151 13.01 -2.59 12.37
C GLY A 151 13.41 -1.36 11.54
N LEU A 152 12.60 -0.86 10.63
CA LEU A 152 12.94 0.30 9.79
C LEU A 152 13.00 1.60 10.60
N LYS A 153 14.19 2.19 10.70
CA LYS A 153 14.47 3.32 11.61
C LYS A 153 13.71 4.61 11.29
N VAL A 154 13.27 4.81 10.05
CA VAL A 154 12.52 6.03 9.68
C VAL A 154 11.19 6.16 10.43
N TYR A 155 10.61 5.04 10.87
CA TYR A 155 9.40 5.04 11.71
C TYR A 155 9.61 5.70 13.06
N LEU A 156 10.79 5.57 13.68
CA LEU A 156 11.05 6.15 14.99
C LEU A 156 10.69 7.63 15.03
N ARG A 157 11.21 8.39 14.07
CA ARG A 157 10.96 9.82 14.00
C ARG A 157 9.55 10.14 13.47
N ALA A 158 9.09 9.43 12.45
CA ALA A 158 7.77 9.68 11.87
C ALA A 158 6.64 9.45 12.89
N VAL A 159 6.75 8.43 13.74
CA VAL A 159 5.78 8.14 14.81
C VAL A 159 5.87 9.19 15.92
N ASP A 160 7.09 9.56 16.35
CA ASP A 160 7.30 10.57 17.39
C ASP A 160 6.76 11.95 16.95
N ASP A 161 7.10 12.40 15.74
CA ASP A 161 6.66 13.67 15.17
C ASP A 161 5.12 13.74 14.98
N THR A 162 4.45 12.59 14.79
CA THR A 162 3.03 12.53 14.45
C THR A 162 2.13 12.27 15.66
N PHE A 163 2.49 11.31 16.50
CA PHE A 163 1.69 10.85 17.63
C PHE A 163 2.21 11.35 18.98
N GLY A 164 3.51 11.72 19.06
CA GLY A 164 4.16 12.09 20.30
C GLY A 164 4.00 10.98 21.35
N THR A 165 3.38 11.33 22.48
CA THR A 165 3.13 10.37 23.59
C THR A 165 1.77 9.66 23.50
N ASP A 166 0.93 10.01 22.53
CA ASP A 166 -0.44 9.45 22.40
C ASP A 166 -0.49 8.16 21.57
N ILE A 167 0.49 7.29 21.81
CA ILE A 167 0.60 5.98 21.15
C ILE A 167 1.31 4.98 22.06
N ASP A 168 1.01 3.68 21.89
CA ASP A 168 1.79 2.58 22.45
C ASP A 168 2.56 1.93 21.30
N TYR A 169 3.82 2.37 21.10
CA TYR A 169 4.60 1.97 19.93
C TYR A 169 5.68 0.96 20.27
N ALA A 170 5.76 -0.11 19.48
CA ALA A 170 6.82 -1.09 19.53
C ALA A 170 7.35 -1.44 18.13
N MET A 171 8.63 -1.78 18.05
CA MET A 171 9.25 -2.34 16.86
C MET A 171 9.48 -3.85 17.03
N LEU A 172 9.19 -4.62 15.98
CA LEU A 172 9.54 -6.02 15.85
C LEU A 172 10.80 -6.15 14.99
N VAL A 173 11.95 -6.29 15.63
CA VAL A 173 13.24 -6.40 14.93
C VAL A 173 13.54 -7.87 14.66
N LYS A 174 13.57 -8.28 13.39
CA LYS A 174 13.98 -9.62 12.98
C LYS A 174 15.49 -9.78 13.07
N ILE A 175 15.94 -10.86 13.68
CA ILE A 175 17.35 -11.23 13.78
C ILE A 175 17.61 -12.32 12.74
N TYR A 176 18.54 -12.04 11.82
CA TYR A 176 18.91 -12.98 10.77
C TYR A 176 20.23 -13.68 11.12
N GLY A 177 20.28 -14.98 10.87
CA GLY A 177 21.49 -15.79 11.04
C GLY A 177 22.54 -15.48 9.98
N GLU A 178 23.77 -15.89 10.24
CA GLU A 178 24.85 -15.83 9.25
C GLU A 178 24.57 -16.82 8.13
N THR A 179 24.49 -16.31 6.90
CA THR A 179 24.41 -17.15 5.68
C THR A 179 25.83 -17.37 5.16
N SER A 180 26.21 -18.62 4.90
CA SER A 180 27.49 -18.95 4.31
C SER A 180 27.67 -18.23 2.96
N GLU A 181 28.87 -17.76 2.63
CA GLU A 181 29.12 -16.93 1.43
C GLU A 181 28.64 -17.56 0.11
N GLY A 182 28.68 -18.89 0.00
CA GLY A 182 28.19 -19.63 -1.14
C GLY A 182 26.65 -19.65 -1.32
N GLN A 183 25.91 -19.49 -0.24
CA GLN A 183 24.45 -19.55 -0.23
C GLN A 183 23.78 -18.18 -0.34
N LYS A 184 24.48 -17.08 -0.06
CA LYS A 184 23.95 -15.69 -0.08
C LYS A 184 23.25 -15.30 -1.40
N ARG A 185 23.59 -15.99 -2.50
CA ARG A 185 23.06 -15.67 -3.83
C ARG A 185 21.68 -16.29 -4.10
N TYR A 186 21.34 -17.39 -3.45
CA TYR A 186 20.17 -18.22 -3.77
C TYR A 186 19.23 -18.45 -2.59
N SER A 187 19.70 -18.23 -1.37
CA SER A 187 18.89 -18.40 -0.16
C SER A 187 18.94 -17.13 0.67
N PRO A 188 17.78 -16.50 0.99
CA PRO A 188 17.74 -15.41 1.94
C PRO A 188 18.23 -15.89 3.30
N ALA A 189 18.80 -14.98 4.11
CA ALA A 189 19.21 -15.28 5.48
C ALA A 189 18.00 -15.79 6.28
N GLU A 190 18.19 -16.88 7.04
CA GLU A 190 17.13 -17.43 7.88
C GLU A 190 16.88 -16.53 9.08
N CYS A 191 15.61 -16.23 9.37
CA CYS A 191 15.25 -15.50 10.58
C CYS A 191 15.38 -16.45 11.78
N ILE A 192 16.38 -16.19 12.63
CA ILE A 192 16.70 -17.02 13.81
C ILE A 192 16.01 -16.52 15.09
N GLY A 193 15.38 -15.35 15.05
CA GLY A 193 14.66 -14.78 16.19
C GLY A 193 14.06 -13.42 15.90
N CYS A 194 13.26 -12.93 16.84
CA CYS A 194 12.68 -11.59 16.80
C CYS A 194 12.86 -10.93 18.17
N GLU A 195 13.22 -9.66 18.16
CA GLU A 195 13.29 -8.82 19.35
C GLU A 195 12.11 -7.83 19.32
N ARG A 196 11.34 -7.80 20.42
CA ARG A 196 10.25 -6.83 20.61
C ARG A 196 10.79 -5.65 21.40
N LYS A 197 10.89 -4.49 20.75
CA LYS A 197 11.42 -3.26 21.35
C LYS A 197 10.29 -2.28 21.63
N PRO A 198 9.86 -2.08 22.90
CA PRO A 198 8.98 -0.98 23.24
C PRO A 198 9.73 0.34 23.01
N ILE A 199 9.08 1.30 22.34
CA ILE A 199 9.67 2.59 21.99
C ILE A 199 8.95 3.72 22.73
N THR A 200 7.62 3.76 22.67
CA THR A 200 6.79 4.82 23.29
C THR A 200 5.59 4.18 23.99
N GLY A 201 5.20 4.75 25.13
CA GLY A 201 4.05 4.28 25.90
C GLY A 201 4.28 2.92 26.57
N ASN A 202 3.22 2.11 26.61
CA ASN A 202 3.23 0.80 27.24
C ASN A 202 2.63 -0.27 26.33
N PRO A 203 3.29 -0.61 25.19
CA PRO A 203 2.78 -1.62 24.28
C PRO A 203 2.77 -3.01 24.94
N ASP A 204 1.66 -3.75 24.76
CA ASP A 204 1.55 -5.13 25.23
C ASP A 204 2.47 -6.05 24.40
N PRO A 205 3.49 -6.67 24.99
CA PRO A 205 4.43 -7.52 24.26
C PRO A 205 3.78 -8.72 23.58
N ALA A 206 2.64 -9.20 24.08
CA ALA A 206 1.91 -10.34 23.50
C ALA A 206 1.33 -9.99 22.13
N HIS A 207 1.10 -8.72 21.88
CA HIS A 207 0.50 -8.20 20.64
C HIS A 207 1.49 -7.50 19.71
N VAL A 208 2.78 -7.48 20.02
CA VAL A 208 3.82 -6.94 19.13
C VAL A 208 4.09 -7.96 18.01
N SER A 209 3.52 -7.70 16.83
CA SER A 209 3.62 -8.54 15.64
C SER A 209 3.41 -7.73 14.37
N THR A 210 4.04 -8.15 13.26
CA THR A 210 3.84 -7.62 11.89
C THR A 210 3.22 -8.67 10.96
N SER A 211 2.79 -9.81 11.50
CA SER A 211 2.39 -10.98 10.72
C SER A 211 1.19 -10.76 9.80
N TYR A 212 0.28 -9.86 10.16
CA TYR A 212 -0.89 -9.59 9.32
C TYR A 212 -0.54 -8.66 8.16
N VAL A 213 0.21 -7.58 8.41
CA VAL A 213 0.63 -6.68 7.35
C VAL A 213 1.58 -7.37 6.37
N GLU A 214 2.48 -8.22 6.84
CA GLU A 214 3.38 -9.01 5.97
C GLU A 214 2.65 -10.02 5.07
N ARG A 215 1.47 -10.49 5.46
CA ARG A 215 0.64 -11.37 4.60
C ARG A 215 -0.12 -10.64 3.51
N GLN A 216 -0.25 -9.32 3.61
CA GLN A 216 -0.85 -8.49 2.57
C GLN A 216 0.18 -8.14 1.48
N ASN A 217 1.46 -8.37 1.74
CA ASN A 217 2.61 -8.03 0.91
C ASN A 217 2.88 -9.07 -0.19
#